data_627b45899d950ec60e5fb16b8bc300d0
#
_entry.id   627b45899d950ec60e5fb16b8bc300d0
#
_cell.length_a   1.000
_cell.length_b   1.000
_cell.length_c   1.000
_cell.angle_alpha   90.00
_cell.angle_beta   90.00
_cell.angle_gamma   90.00
#
_symmetry.space_group_name_H-M   'P 1'
#
loop_
_entity.id
_entity.type
_entity.pdbx_description
1 polymer ?
#
loop_
_entity_poly.entity_id
_entity_poly.type
_entity_poly.pdbx_seq_one_letter_code
_entity_poly.pdbx_strand_id
1 'polypeptide(L)'
;FKKINVRIKNEIVNSGLIDKKILKNKGQYINPLDFKKIIKKVPENVTILDVRSNYEHNIGKFKNAMTLDIDNFRDFPGKINELKKKIKKSNKIITYCTGGVKCEKASGFLKENGFENVYQLHGGIIKYGIEEGGENFEGKCYVFDDRIVKDVNEINPEVIGKCYVTGEKT
;
A
#
# COMPACT_ATOMS: atom_id res chain seq x y z
N PHE A 1 0.13 -25.00 8.96
CA PHE A 1 -0.81 -24.34 9.89
C PHE A 1 -1.29 -25.34 10.93
N LYS A 2 -1.08 -25.05 12.22
CA LYS A 2 -1.49 -25.97 13.31
C LYS A 2 -3.00 -25.93 13.62
N LYS A 3 -3.70 -24.84 13.31
CA LYS A 3 -5.15 -24.67 13.52
C LYS A 3 -5.75 -23.62 12.57
N ILE A 4 -6.95 -23.87 12.08
CA ILE A 4 -7.79 -22.86 11.42
C ILE A 4 -8.49 -22.05 12.51
N ASN A 5 -8.32 -20.73 12.49
CA ASN A 5 -8.98 -19.83 13.42
C ASN A 5 -9.99 -18.95 12.67
N VAL A 6 -11.27 -19.21 12.87
CA VAL A 6 -12.36 -18.46 12.25
C VAL A 6 -12.93 -17.49 13.27
N ARG A 7 -12.96 -16.20 12.95
CA ARG A 7 -13.54 -15.15 13.80
C ARG A 7 -14.48 -14.28 12.99
N ILE A 8 -15.64 -13.98 13.54
CA ILE A 8 -16.55 -12.99 12.97
C ILE A 8 -16.09 -11.61 13.43
N LYS A 9 -15.87 -10.70 12.48
CA LYS A 9 -15.48 -9.31 12.75
C LYS A 9 -16.31 -8.37 11.89
N ASN A 10 -16.60 -7.18 12.40
CA ASN A 10 -17.29 -6.13 11.66
C ASN A 10 -16.44 -5.57 10.52
N GLU A 11 -15.13 -5.62 10.65
CA GLU A 11 -14.16 -5.21 9.63
C GLU A 11 -13.04 -6.25 9.51
N ILE A 12 -12.68 -6.61 8.28
CA ILE A 12 -11.51 -7.45 8.00
C ILE A 12 -10.24 -6.69 8.37
N VAL A 13 -10.19 -5.40 8.01
CA VAL A 13 -9.11 -4.48 8.37
C VAL A 13 -9.71 -3.35 9.19
N ASN A 14 -9.22 -3.19 10.41
CA ASN A 14 -9.69 -2.15 11.33
C ASN A 14 -9.27 -0.76 10.81
N SER A 15 -10.25 -0.03 10.32
CA SER A 15 -10.05 1.32 9.76
C SER A 15 -10.98 2.37 10.38
N GLY A 16 -12.04 1.92 11.06
CA GLY A 16 -13.16 2.79 11.47
C GLY A 16 -14.03 3.27 10.29
N LEU A 17 -13.70 2.86 9.06
CA LEU A 17 -14.45 3.20 7.84
C LEU A 17 -15.54 2.15 7.61
N ILE A 18 -16.62 2.21 8.40
CA ILE A 18 -17.70 1.21 8.39
C ILE A 18 -18.74 1.49 7.29
N ASP A 19 -18.75 2.72 6.74
CA ASP A 19 -19.75 3.11 5.73
C ASP A 19 -19.62 2.23 4.48
N LYS A 20 -20.71 1.53 4.16
CA LYS A 20 -20.84 0.70 2.96
C LYS A 20 -20.66 1.48 1.64
N LYS A 21 -20.88 2.80 1.65
CA LYS A 21 -20.64 3.66 0.48
C LYS A 21 -19.17 3.67 0.08
N ILE A 22 -18.26 3.64 1.05
CA ILE A 22 -16.81 3.63 0.80
C ILE A 22 -16.41 2.41 -0.05
N LEU A 23 -16.89 1.22 0.31
CA LEU A 23 -16.59 0.00 -0.45
C LEU A 23 -17.28 -0.04 -1.82
N LYS A 24 -18.48 0.55 -1.95
CA LYS A 24 -19.18 0.66 -3.25
C LYS A 24 -18.46 1.61 -4.20
N ASN A 25 -17.84 2.68 -3.66
CA ASN A 25 -17.15 3.70 -4.43
C ASN A 25 -15.64 3.51 -4.49
N LYS A 26 -15.15 2.28 -4.28
CA LYS A 26 -13.71 1.99 -4.30
C LYS A 26 -13.04 2.39 -5.63
N GLY A 27 -11.75 2.69 -5.56
CA GLY A 27 -10.93 3.00 -6.72
C GLY A 27 -10.86 1.84 -7.72
N GLN A 28 -10.65 2.17 -8.98
CA GLN A 28 -10.47 1.16 -10.04
C GLN A 28 -9.19 0.36 -9.81
N TYR A 29 -9.20 -0.92 -10.19
CA TYR A 29 -7.98 -1.73 -10.15
C TYR A 29 -7.05 -1.39 -11.32
N ILE A 30 -5.78 -1.29 -11.03
CA ILE A 30 -4.70 -1.31 -12.01
C ILE A 30 -3.96 -2.65 -11.88
N ASN A 31 -3.74 -3.34 -13.00
CA ASN A 31 -3.01 -4.60 -12.98
C ASN A 31 -1.51 -4.39 -12.76
N PRO A 32 -0.76 -5.40 -12.31
CA PRO A 32 0.69 -5.31 -12.08
C PRO A 32 1.50 -4.83 -13.28
N LEU A 33 1.19 -5.29 -14.48
CA LEU A 33 1.92 -4.90 -15.69
C LEU A 33 1.77 -3.42 -16.02
N ASP A 34 0.56 -2.86 -15.92
CA ASP A 34 0.32 -1.43 -16.17
C ASP A 34 0.89 -0.58 -15.05
N PHE A 35 0.85 -1.06 -13.81
CA PHE A 35 1.53 -0.41 -12.69
C PHE A 35 3.05 -0.36 -12.92
N LYS A 36 3.67 -1.44 -13.40
CA LYS A 36 5.10 -1.51 -13.74
C LYS A 36 5.52 -0.44 -14.75
N LYS A 37 4.70 -0.20 -15.77
CA LYS A 37 4.96 0.86 -16.75
C LYS A 37 4.99 2.26 -16.10
N ILE A 38 4.08 2.49 -15.16
CA ILE A 38 3.97 3.78 -14.45
C ILE A 38 5.11 3.96 -13.45
N ILE A 39 5.41 2.94 -12.64
CA ILE A 39 6.40 3.06 -11.56
C ILE A 39 7.83 3.27 -12.07
N LYS A 40 8.15 2.79 -13.26
CA LYS A 40 9.46 3.03 -13.92
C LYS A 40 9.76 4.50 -14.15
N LYS A 41 8.74 5.29 -14.48
CA LYS A 41 8.82 6.74 -14.65
C LYS A 41 7.48 7.34 -14.24
N VAL A 42 7.37 7.67 -12.96
CA VAL A 42 6.13 8.23 -12.39
C VAL A 42 5.90 9.62 -12.97
N PRO A 43 4.78 9.87 -13.69
CA PRO A 43 4.44 11.20 -14.18
C PRO A 43 4.16 12.18 -13.03
N GLU A 44 4.42 13.48 -13.24
CA GLU A 44 4.22 14.51 -12.21
C GLU A 44 2.78 14.60 -11.66
N ASN A 45 1.80 14.25 -12.49
CA ASN A 45 0.38 14.23 -12.11
C ASN A 45 -0.08 12.89 -11.52
N VAL A 46 0.85 11.97 -11.22
CA VAL A 46 0.58 10.66 -10.62
C VAL A 46 1.24 10.57 -9.24
N THR A 47 0.48 10.15 -8.26
CA THR A 47 0.98 9.84 -6.91
C THR A 47 0.83 8.35 -6.64
N ILE A 48 1.92 7.68 -6.35
CA ILE A 48 1.93 6.32 -5.82
C ILE A 48 1.84 6.44 -4.29
N LEU A 49 0.74 5.99 -3.71
CA LEU A 49 0.46 6.16 -2.27
C LEU A 49 0.53 4.83 -1.53
N ASP A 50 1.50 4.71 -0.63
CA ASP A 50 1.56 3.61 0.33
C ASP A 50 0.58 3.84 1.47
N VAL A 51 -0.41 2.96 1.61
CA VAL A 51 -1.41 3.05 2.70
C VAL A 51 -1.08 2.13 3.88
N ARG A 52 0.16 1.64 3.95
CA ARG A 52 0.65 0.81 5.04
C ARG A 52 1.16 1.66 6.20
N SER A 53 1.36 0.98 7.32
CA SER A 53 1.89 1.58 8.55
C SER A 53 3.41 1.78 8.48
N ASN A 54 3.95 2.62 9.37
CA ASN A 54 5.37 2.96 9.46
C ASN A 54 6.27 1.72 9.48
N TYR A 55 5.96 0.74 10.34
CA TYR A 55 6.76 -0.48 10.46
C TYR A 55 6.77 -1.34 9.18
N GLU A 56 5.76 -1.23 8.33
CA GLU A 56 5.68 -1.97 7.06
C GLU A 56 6.54 -1.30 5.97
N HIS A 57 6.39 0.03 5.77
CA HIS A 57 7.09 0.72 4.69
C HIS A 57 8.54 1.07 5.02
N ASN A 58 8.93 1.10 6.31
CA ASN A 58 10.32 1.29 6.71
C ASN A 58 11.21 0.09 6.37
N ILE A 59 10.63 -1.10 6.20
CA ILE A 59 11.35 -2.31 5.79
C ILE A 59 11.45 -2.38 4.26
N GLY A 60 10.45 -1.89 3.56
CA GLY A 60 10.45 -1.85 2.10
C GLY A 60 9.21 -1.20 1.51
N LYS A 61 9.41 -0.53 0.37
CA LYS A 61 8.37 0.22 -0.35
C LYS A 61 8.71 0.35 -1.83
N PHE A 62 7.76 0.76 -2.64
CA PHE A 62 8.07 1.15 -4.01
C PHE A 62 8.87 2.46 -4.07
N LYS A 63 9.82 2.54 -5.00
CA LYS A 63 10.56 3.78 -5.31
C LYS A 63 9.59 4.92 -5.60
N ASN A 64 9.91 6.12 -5.09
CA ASN A 64 9.10 7.33 -5.27
C ASN A 64 7.67 7.23 -4.70
N ALA A 65 7.35 6.23 -3.89
CA ALA A 65 6.06 6.18 -3.23
C ALA A 65 5.98 7.22 -2.10
N MET A 66 4.85 7.93 -2.07
CA MET A 66 4.49 8.75 -0.93
C MET A 66 4.04 7.83 0.21
N THR A 67 4.65 7.98 1.36
CA THR A 67 4.28 7.27 2.60
C THR A 67 3.50 8.20 3.53
N LEU A 68 2.74 7.60 4.44
CA LEU A 68 2.03 8.30 5.49
C LEU A 68 2.64 7.95 6.84
N ASP A 69 2.77 8.95 7.69
CA ASP A 69 3.19 8.74 9.08
C ASP A 69 1.98 8.24 9.89
N ILE A 70 1.75 6.93 9.86
CA ILE A 70 0.70 6.23 10.60
C ILE A 70 1.24 4.95 11.23
N ASP A 71 0.89 4.70 12.48
CA ASP A 71 1.28 3.47 13.17
C ASP A 71 0.30 2.32 12.90
N ASN A 72 -0.96 2.68 12.62
CA ASN A 72 -2.02 1.73 12.32
C ASN A 72 -2.87 2.24 11.16
N PHE A 73 -3.47 1.32 10.40
CA PHE A 73 -4.37 1.71 9.30
C PHE A 73 -5.62 2.49 9.76
N ARG A 74 -6.03 2.35 11.02
CA ARG A 74 -7.10 3.18 11.61
C ARG A 74 -6.79 4.67 11.65
N ASP A 75 -5.51 5.05 11.57
CA ASP A 75 -5.07 6.44 11.59
C ASP A 75 -5.14 7.09 10.21
N PHE A 76 -5.32 6.27 9.16
CA PHE A 76 -5.39 6.72 7.77
C PHE A 76 -6.44 7.82 7.52
N PRO A 77 -7.69 7.73 8.05
CA PRO A 77 -8.67 8.79 7.85
C PRO A 77 -8.22 10.15 8.39
N GLY A 78 -7.44 10.18 9.47
CA GLY A 78 -6.89 11.41 10.04
C GLY A 78 -5.89 12.13 9.14
N LYS A 79 -5.30 11.44 8.17
CA LYS A 79 -4.32 12.02 7.23
C LYS A 79 -4.96 12.72 6.01
N ILE A 80 -6.28 12.72 5.88
CA ILE A 80 -6.96 13.26 4.70
C ILE A 80 -6.65 14.74 4.45
N ASN A 81 -6.57 15.56 5.50
CA ASN A 81 -6.26 16.99 5.35
C ASN A 81 -4.82 17.22 4.91
N GLU A 82 -3.89 16.39 5.36
CA GLU A 82 -2.50 16.41 4.89
C GLU A 82 -2.42 16.02 3.41
N LEU A 83 -3.11 14.96 3.01
CA LEU A 83 -3.18 14.53 1.61
C LEU A 83 -3.78 15.60 0.70
N LYS A 84 -4.85 16.28 1.12
CA LYS A 84 -5.47 17.40 0.37
C LYS A 84 -4.53 18.60 0.17
N LYS A 85 -3.55 18.79 1.07
CA LYS A 85 -2.53 19.85 0.92
C LYS A 85 -1.41 19.42 -0.05
N LYS A 86 -1.07 18.13 -0.08
CA LYS A 86 0.05 17.61 -0.86
C LYS A 86 -0.33 17.17 -2.27
N ILE A 87 -1.57 16.73 -2.49
CA ILE A 87 -2.02 16.14 -3.74
C ILE A 87 -3.18 16.95 -4.30
N LYS A 88 -3.07 17.39 -5.54
CA LYS A 88 -4.18 18.04 -6.25
C LYS A 88 -5.31 17.03 -6.50
N LYS A 89 -6.56 17.44 -6.37
CA LYS A 89 -7.74 16.58 -6.54
C LYS A 89 -7.81 15.90 -7.92
N SER A 90 -7.32 16.58 -8.94
CA SER A 90 -7.25 16.08 -10.32
C SER A 90 -6.13 15.07 -10.58
N ASN A 91 -5.16 14.96 -9.68
CA ASN A 91 -4.06 14.01 -9.85
C ASN A 91 -4.57 12.56 -9.78
N LYS A 92 -3.91 11.69 -10.55
CA LYS A 92 -4.10 10.26 -10.46
C LYS A 92 -3.40 9.75 -9.21
N ILE A 93 -4.15 9.08 -8.33
CA ILE A 93 -3.60 8.42 -7.13
C ILE A 93 -3.69 6.91 -7.35
N ILE A 94 -2.58 6.21 -7.15
CA ILE A 94 -2.54 4.76 -7.17
C ILE A 94 -2.16 4.30 -5.77
N THR A 95 -3.11 3.73 -5.06
CA THR A 95 -2.88 3.18 -3.72
C THR A 95 -2.34 1.76 -3.80
N TYR A 96 -1.48 1.38 -2.86
CA TYR A 96 -1.04 0.01 -2.69
C TYR A 96 -0.86 -0.36 -1.21
N CYS A 97 -0.93 -1.66 -0.93
CA CYS A 97 -0.55 -2.27 0.34
C CYS A 97 -0.01 -3.68 0.08
N THR A 98 0.21 -4.48 1.10
CA THR A 98 0.78 -5.83 0.95
C THR A 98 -0.03 -6.73 0.00
N GLY A 99 -1.34 -6.89 0.24
CA GLY A 99 -2.23 -7.79 -0.53
C GLY A 99 -3.46 -7.10 -1.16
N GLY A 100 -3.55 -5.76 -1.14
CA GLY A 100 -4.67 -5.02 -1.73
C GLY A 100 -5.87 -4.75 -0.79
N VAL A 101 -5.99 -5.44 0.34
CA VAL A 101 -7.18 -5.36 1.22
C VAL A 101 -7.40 -3.97 1.83
N LYS A 102 -6.34 -3.33 2.33
CA LYS A 102 -6.41 -1.96 2.87
C LYS A 102 -6.81 -0.95 1.78
N CYS A 103 -6.37 -1.19 0.54
CA CYS A 103 -6.58 -0.29 -0.59
C CYS A 103 -8.05 -0.12 -0.98
N GLU A 104 -8.88 -1.14 -0.83
CA GLU A 104 -10.31 -1.03 -1.12
C GLU A 104 -10.98 0.07 -0.27
N LYS A 105 -10.66 0.10 1.03
CA LYS A 105 -11.16 1.13 1.95
C LYS A 105 -10.49 2.48 1.72
N ALA A 106 -9.17 2.49 1.60
CA ALA A 106 -8.41 3.72 1.38
C ALA A 106 -8.85 4.44 0.11
N SER A 107 -8.97 3.72 -1.01
CA SER A 107 -9.34 4.32 -2.29
C SER A 107 -10.78 4.86 -2.29
N GLY A 108 -11.72 4.12 -1.70
CA GLY A 108 -13.09 4.59 -1.52
C GLY A 108 -13.17 5.85 -0.65
N PHE A 109 -12.44 5.87 0.47
CA PHE A 109 -12.38 7.03 1.35
C PHE A 109 -11.76 8.27 0.68
N LEU A 110 -10.71 8.10 -0.12
CA LEU A 110 -10.13 9.18 -0.92
C LEU A 110 -11.14 9.76 -1.89
N LYS A 111 -11.92 8.92 -2.61
CA LYS A 111 -12.97 9.36 -3.54
C LYS A 111 -14.08 10.13 -2.82
N GLU A 112 -14.56 9.63 -1.68
CA GLU A 112 -15.55 10.34 -0.85
C GLU A 112 -15.04 11.71 -0.35
N ASN A 113 -13.72 11.88 -0.29
CA ASN A 113 -13.08 13.13 0.10
C ASN A 113 -12.70 14.04 -1.09
N GLY A 114 -13.17 13.72 -2.30
CA GLY A 114 -13.09 14.56 -3.49
C GLY A 114 -11.86 14.35 -4.35
N PHE A 115 -11.12 13.25 -4.20
CA PHE A 115 -10.12 12.83 -5.18
C PHE A 115 -10.82 12.06 -6.31
N GLU A 116 -10.68 12.51 -7.54
CA GLU A 116 -11.48 12.02 -8.68
C GLU A 116 -10.86 10.76 -9.30
N ASN A 117 -9.54 10.75 -9.45
CA ASN A 117 -8.80 9.73 -10.20
C ASN A 117 -8.07 8.77 -9.26
N VAL A 118 -8.80 7.92 -8.53
CA VAL A 118 -8.22 6.99 -7.55
C VAL A 118 -8.23 5.57 -8.08
N TYR A 119 -7.06 4.95 -8.05
CA TYR A 119 -6.80 3.57 -8.44
C TYR A 119 -6.19 2.79 -7.28
N GLN A 120 -6.18 1.46 -7.41
CA GLN A 120 -5.54 0.57 -6.45
C GLN A 120 -4.81 -0.58 -7.17
N LEU A 121 -3.61 -0.91 -6.71
CA LEU A 121 -2.83 -2.01 -7.26
C LEU A 121 -3.50 -3.35 -6.96
N HIS A 122 -3.92 -4.05 -8.01
CA HIS A 122 -4.60 -5.34 -7.89
C HIS A 122 -3.67 -6.39 -7.25
N GLY A 123 -4.10 -6.94 -6.12
CA GLY A 123 -3.34 -7.92 -5.34
C GLY A 123 -2.11 -7.36 -4.62
N GLY A 124 -1.89 -6.03 -4.67
CA GLY A 124 -0.84 -5.34 -3.93
C GLY A 124 0.59 -5.75 -4.30
N ILE A 125 1.51 -5.52 -3.35
CA ILE A 125 2.96 -5.80 -3.50
C ILE A 125 3.21 -7.26 -3.84
N ILE A 126 2.52 -8.19 -3.16
CA ILE A 126 2.77 -9.63 -3.32
C ILE A 126 2.44 -10.08 -4.74
N LYS A 127 1.30 -9.69 -5.28
CA LYS A 127 0.93 -10.04 -6.65
C LYS A 127 1.88 -9.41 -7.66
N TYR A 128 2.26 -8.15 -7.44
CA TYR A 128 3.25 -7.47 -8.28
C TYR A 128 4.60 -8.20 -8.29
N GLY A 129 5.08 -8.65 -7.13
CA GLY A 129 6.31 -9.45 -7.05
C GLY A 129 6.23 -10.75 -7.84
N ILE A 130 5.11 -11.48 -7.72
CA ILE A 130 4.89 -12.76 -8.42
C ILE A 130 4.80 -12.59 -9.94
N GLU A 131 4.06 -11.59 -10.42
CA GLU A 131 3.78 -11.43 -11.85
C GLU A 131 4.86 -10.63 -12.59
N GLU A 132 5.51 -9.65 -11.90
CA GLU A 132 6.41 -8.69 -12.53
C GLU A 132 7.84 -8.69 -11.96
N GLY A 133 8.15 -9.65 -11.09
CA GLY A 133 9.49 -9.80 -10.49
C GLY A 133 9.87 -8.73 -9.48
N GLY A 134 8.93 -7.87 -9.06
CA GLY A 134 9.12 -6.88 -8.00
C GLY A 134 10.02 -5.70 -8.34
N GLU A 135 10.35 -5.47 -9.60
CA GLU A 135 11.18 -4.34 -10.05
C GLU A 135 10.67 -3.00 -9.48
N ASN A 136 11.58 -2.12 -9.04
CA ASN A 136 11.29 -0.85 -8.36
C ASN A 136 10.68 -0.96 -6.95
N PHE A 137 10.64 -2.16 -6.35
CA PHE A 137 10.39 -2.32 -4.93
C PHE A 137 11.73 -2.37 -4.18
N GLU A 138 11.92 -1.49 -3.20
CA GLU A 138 13.11 -1.41 -2.35
C GLU A 138 12.87 -2.14 -1.05
N GLY A 139 13.85 -2.90 -0.57
CA GLY A 139 13.76 -3.64 0.68
C GLY A 139 12.89 -4.89 0.60
N LYS A 140 12.32 -5.28 1.74
CA LYS A 140 11.50 -6.47 1.91
C LYS A 140 10.05 -6.11 2.21
N CYS A 141 9.12 -6.97 1.83
CA CYS A 141 7.71 -6.78 2.15
C CYS A 141 7.39 -7.41 3.50
N TYR A 142 6.85 -6.62 4.43
CA TYR A 142 6.27 -7.14 5.66
C TYR A 142 5.06 -8.02 5.36
N VAL A 143 5.02 -9.20 5.94
CA VAL A 143 3.91 -10.16 5.83
C VAL A 143 3.39 -10.51 7.23
N PHE A 144 2.09 -10.83 7.32
CA PHE A 144 1.40 -11.05 8.59
C PHE A 144 1.35 -12.52 8.99
N ASP A 145 2.45 -13.23 8.78
CA ASP A 145 2.63 -14.64 9.17
C ASP A 145 4.02 -14.86 9.79
N ASP A 146 4.34 -16.11 10.14
CA ASP A 146 5.57 -16.49 10.84
C ASP A 146 6.87 -16.11 10.10
N ARG A 147 6.79 -15.76 8.82
CA ARG A 147 7.95 -15.30 8.02
C ARG A 147 8.35 -13.85 8.34
N ILE A 148 7.41 -13.05 8.85
CA ILE A 148 7.56 -11.61 9.16
C ILE A 148 7.85 -10.77 7.91
N VAL A 149 8.84 -11.14 7.10
CA VAL A 149 9.23 -10.46 5.86
C VAL A 149 9.38 -11.43 4.70
N LYS A 150 9.18 -10.92 3.48
CA LYS A 150 9.37 -11.66 2.24
C LYS A 150 10.12 -10.80 1.23
N ASP A 151 11.08 -11.40 0.53
CA ASP A 151 11.70 -10.79 -0.65
C ASP A 151 10.66 -10.67 -1.76
N VAL A 152 10.64 -9.54 -2.44
CA VAL A 152 9.70 -9.22 -3.51
C VAL A 152 10.42 -8.92 -4.80
N ASN A 153 11.54 -8.18 -4.71
CA ASN A 153 12.33 -7.80 -5.87
C ASN A 153 13.40 -8.86 -6.13
N GLU A 154 13.17 -9.67 -7.16
CA GLU A 154 14.09 -10.72 -7.61
C GLU A 154 15.03 -10.24 -8.72
N ILE A 155 14.82 -9.02 -9.28
CA ILE A 155 15.56 -8.48 -10.40
C ILE A 155 16.79 -7.71 -9.92
N ASN A 156 16.59 -6.75 -9.01
CA ASN A 156 17.65 -5.93 -8.43
C ASN A 156 17.31 -5.61 -6.96
N PRO A 157 17.44 -6.58 -6.07
CA PRO A 157 17.08 -6.41 -4.66
C PRO A 157 17.95 -5.32 -4.01
N GLU A 158 17.30 -4.41 -3.29
CA GLU A 158 17.97 -3.38 -2.50
C GLU A 158 17.63 -3.56 -1.02
N VAL A 159 18.61 -3.38 -0.16
CA VAL A 159 18.43 -3.45 1.29
C VAL A 159 18.27 -2.04 1.83
N ILE A 160 17.08 -1.71 2.35
CA ILE A 160 16.79 -0.43 3.01
C ILE A 160 16.46 -0.58 4.50
N GLY A 161 16.09 -1.77 4.92
CA GLY A 161 15.82 -2.08 6.33
C GLY A 161 17.10 -2.03 7.18
N LYS A 162 16.93 -1.76 8.47
CA LYS A 162 18.00 -1.85 9.46
C LYS A 162 17.56 -2.77 10.58
N CYS A 163 18.49 -3.60 11.04
CA CYS A 163 18.27 -4.39 12.25
C CYS A 163 18.07 -3.43 13.45
N TYR A 164 16.98 -3.63 14.18
CA TYR A 164 16.68 -2.79 15.35
C TYR A 164 17.74 -2.91 16.46
N VAL A 165 18.39 -4.09 16.56
CA VAL A 165 19.36 -4.39 17.61
C VAL A 165 20.76 -3.91 17.21
N THR A 166 21.21 -4.23 15.99
CA THR A 166 22.59 -3.96 15.54
C THR A 166 22.72 -2.68 14.71
N GLY A 167 21.63 -2.16 14.16
CA GLY A 167 21.63 -1.02 13.24
C GLY A 167 22.16 -1.36 11.83
N GLU A 168 22.57 -2.60 11.60
CA GLU A 168 23.06 -3.05 10.29
C GLU A 168 21.92 -3.13 9.27
N LYS A 169 22.25 -2.91 8.00
CA LYS A 169 21.29 -3.10 6.89
C LYS A 169 20.95 -4.59 6.75
N THR A 170 19.67 -4.91 6.74
CA THR A 170 19.16 -6.30 6.64
C THR A 170 18.08 -6.42 5.57
#